data_ff99b6afc5d67cc1e5d8f94b8fc3837d
#
_entry.id   ff99b6afc5d67cc1e5d8f94b8fc3837d
#
_cell.length_a   1.000
_cell.length_b   1.000
_cell.length_c   1.000
_cell.angle_alpha   90.00
_cell.angle_beta   90.00
_cell.angle_gamma   90.00
#
_symmetry.space_group_name_H-M   'P 1'
#
loop_
_entity.id
_entity.type
_entity.pdbx_description
1 polymer ?
#
loop_
_entity_poly.entity_id
_entity_poly.type
_entity_poly.pdbx_seq_one_letter_code
_entity_poly.pdbx_strand_id
1 'polypeptide(L)'
;IQTVPNLELDHPWEIDAKEALDLAIEVESFGRQADARITNSEGGSVYSTRSISVHGTTEGLLVSQPTSIHGMSCVLLAEHGDSRERSYAYTQSRRPDELWSPEMVGREAAEKTVARLNPRKCQTAEVPVLFVPETASGLLSSFISAISGGSLYRQSSYLLDRLGTQVFPSWVSLSENPLIPSAMGSSAYDGDGLATREQAFVTDGVLSSYVLSLYSANRLGLESTHNAGGVRNLFLKGDNDFQTLVSEMGQGLVVTELMGQGVNLVNGDYSRGASGFWVENGEIAYPVHEVTVASNLDRMLKQDLIAVGSDIDLRRSITTGSMLFEKMMVAGS
;
A
#
# COMPACT_ATOMS: atom_id res chain seq x y z
N ILE A 1 15.79 -8.77 -24.26
CA ILE A 1 15.69 -10.03 -23.45
C ILE A 1 15.92 -11.19 -24.41
N GLN A 2 16.92 -12.03 -24.14
CA GLN A 2 17.15 -13.28 -24.90
C GLN A 2 16.39 -14.46 -24.28
N THR A 3 16.15 -14.43 -22.98
CA THR A 3 15.38 -15.44 -22.25
C THR A 3 14.56 -14.79 -21.15
N VAL A 4 13.27 -15.05 -21.13
CA VAL A 4 12.36 -14.56 -20.08
C VAL A 4 12.38 -15.58 -18.94
N PRO A 5 12.75 -15.20 -17.70
CA PRO A 5 12.68 -16.09 -16.56
C PRO A 5 11.24 -16.49 -16.27
N ASN A 6 11.04 -17.75 -15.86
CA ASN A 6 9.74 -18.17 -15.35
C ASN A 6 9.58 -17.67 -13.91
N LEU A 7 8.65 -16.73 -13.73
CA LEU A 7 8.34 -16.14 -12.43
C LEU A 7 7.11 -16.76 -11.76
N GLU A 8 6.58 -17.87 -12.32
CA GLU A 8 5.42 -18.56 -11.74
C GLU A 8 4.24 -17.62 -11.44
N LEU A 9 3.84 -16.80 -12.43
CA LEU A 9 2.81 -15.78 -12.22
C LEU A 9 1.38 -16.25 -12.55
N ASP A 10 1.24 -17.46 -13.10
CA ASP A 10 -0.04 -18.03 -13.54
C ASP A 10 -0.35 -19.32 -12.79
N HIS A 11 -1.30 -19.24 -11.87
CA HIS A 11 -1.81 -20.35 -11.06
C HIS A 11 -3.33 -20.41 -11.23
N PRO A 12 -3.83 -21.19 -12.20
CA PRO A 12 -5.27 -21.28 -12.43
C PRO A 12 -6.05 -21.72 -11.18
N TRP A 13 -7.15 -21.06 -10.92
CA TRP A 13 -8.13 -21.49 -9.92
C TRP A 13 -9.31 -22.10 -10.65
N GLU A 14 -9.41 -23.41 -10.59
CA GLU A 14 -10.50 -24.18 -11.22
C GLU A 14 -11.76 -24.07 -10.35
N ILE A 15 -12.37 -22.88 -10.34
CA ILE A 15 -13.59 -22.57 -9.58
C ILE A 15 -14.71 -22.22 -10.57
N ASP A 16 -15.88 -22.83 -10.41
CA ASP A 16 -17.05 -22.45 -11.19
C ASP A 16 -17.83 -21.28 -10.53
N ALA A 17 -18.82 -20.75 -11.26
CA ALA A 17 -19.61 -19.62 -10.79
C ALA A 17 -20.43 -19.96 -9.54
N LYS A 18 -20.87 -21.20 -9.37
CA LYS A 18 -21.63 -21.63 -8.20
C LYS A 18 -20.73 -21.76 -6.99
N GLU A 19 -19.59 -22.38 -7.12
CA GLU A 19 -18.58 -22.47 -6.04
C GLU A 19 -18.10 -21.10 -5.59
N ALA A 20 -17.85 -20.16 -6.54
CA ALA A 20 -17.48 -18.79 -6.22
C ALA A 20 -18.60 -18.05 -5.46
N LEU A 21 -19.88 -18.27 -5.84
CA LEU A 21 -21.02 -17.70 -5.14
C LEU A 21 -21.16 -18.30 -3.73
N ASP A 22 -21.00 -19.60 -3.58
CA ASP A 22 -21.08 -20.29 -2.29
C ASP A 22 -19.99 -19.76 -1.34
N LEU A 23 -18.75 -19.58 -1.81
CA LEU A 23 -17.68 -18.95 -1.05
C LEU A 23 -17.98 -17.48 -0.67
N ALA A 24 -18.54 -16.68 -1.57
CA ALA A 24 -18.92 -15.29 -1.28
C ALA A 24 -19.98 -15.21 -0.17
N ILE A 25 -20.99 -16.10 -0.22
CA ILE A 25 -22.03 -16.22 0.82
C ILE A 25 -21.42 -16.66 2.15
N GLU A 26 -20.46 -17.60 2.11
CA GLU A 26 -19.76 -18.08 3.30
C GLU A 26 -18.96 -16.97 3.98
N VAL A 27 -18.19 -16.19 3.21
CA VAL A 27 -17.44 -15.02 3.71
C VAL A 27 -18.37 -14.02 4.41
N GLU A 28 -19.50 -13.66 3.77
CA GLU A 28 -20.49 -12.75 4.35
C GLU A 28 -21.12 -13.34 5.62
N SER A 29 -21.45 -14.63 5.60
CA SER A 29 -22.07 -15.32 6.73
C SER A 29 -21.19 -15.32 7.97
N PHE A 30 -19.89 -15.64 7.83
CA PHE A 30 -18.92 -15.55 8.93
C PHE A 30 -18.81 -14.13 9.48
N GLY A 31 -18.76 -13.14 8.61
CA GLY A 31 -18.68 -11.75 9.02
C GLY A 31 -19.92 -11.30 9.80
N ARG A 32 -21.12 -11.61 9.30
CA ARG A 32 -22.39 -11.24 9.95
C ARG A 32 -22.61 -11.94 11.28
N GLN A 33 -22.07 -13.14 11.46
CA GLN A 33 -22.22 -13.93 12.69
C GLN A 33 -21.15 -13.62 13.75
N ALA A 34 -20.09 -12.90 13.37
CA ALA A 34 -18.95 -12.66 14.26
C ALA A 34 -19.30 -11.75 15.45
N ASP A 35 -20.17 -10.77 15.26
CA ASP A 35 -20.58 -9.84 16.32
C ASP A 35 -22.04 -9.38 16.12
N ALA A 36 -22.81 -9.32 17.21
CA ALA A 36 -24.22 -8.92 17.16
C ALA A 36 -24.44 -7.46 16.71
N ARG A 37 -23.40 -6.61 16.76
CA ARG A 37 -23.45 -5.22 16.28
C ARG A 37 -23.32 -5.12 14.75
N ILE A 38 -22.95 -6.18 14.06
CA ILE A 38 -23.00 -6.24 12.59
C ILE A 38 -24.46 -6.38 12.18
N THR A 39 -25.05 -5.29 11.71
CA THR A 39 -26.49 -5.22 11.39
C THR A 39 -26.77 -5.41 9.91
N ASN A 40 -25.79 -5.12 9.03
CA ASN A 40 -25.94 -5.22 7.60
C ASN A 40 -24.61 -5.55 6.89
N SER A 41 -24.69 -5.80 5.59
CA SER A 41 -23.57 -6.12 4.71
C SER A 41 -23.82 -5.53 3.31
N GLU A 42 -22.74 -5.14 2.64
CA GLU A 42 -22.74 -4.89 1.19
C GLU A 42 -22.40 -6.16 0.40
N GLY A 43 -22.14 -7.27 1.11
CA GLY A 43 -21.92 -8.60 0.57
C GLY A 43 -20.46 -9.07 0.66
N GLY A 44 -20.31 -10.37 0.42
CA GLY A 44 -19.05 -11.01 0.10
C GLY A 44 -18.80 -10.98 -1.41
N SER A 45 -17.54 -10.97 -1.81
CA SER A 45 -17.13 -11.06 -3.21
C SER A 45 -15.99 -12.06 -3.37
N VAL A 46 -16.03 -12.80 -4.47
CA VAL A 46 -14.95 -13.67 -4.93
C VAL A 46 -14.61 -13.30 -6.37
N TYR A 47 -13.35 -13.19 -6.68
CA TYR A 47 -12.90 -12.97 -8.05
C TYR A 47 -11.70 -13.86 -8.40
N SER A 48 -11.66 -14.26 -9.66
CA SER A 48 -10.55 -14.98 -10.28
C SER A 48 -10.32 -14.39 -11.66
N THR A 49 -9.12 -13.89 -11.88
CA THR A 49 -8.72 -13.30 -13.16
C THR A 49 -7.48 -13.98 -13.67
N ARG A 50 -7.49 -14.38 -14.93
CA ARG A 50 -6.33 -14.86 -15.66
C ARG A 50 -6.11 -14.02 -16.90
N SER A 51 -4.89 -13.59 -17.14
CA SER A 51 -4.52 -12.70 -18.23
C SER A 51 -3.25 -13.18 -18.92
N ILE A 52 -3.09 -12.84 -20.19
CA ILE A 52 -1.84 -13.02 -20.92
C ILE A 52 -1.47 -11.66 -21.52
N SER A 53 -0.33 -11.13 -21.12
CA SER A 53 0.27 -9.98 -21.78
C SER A 53 1.25 -10.43 -22.84
N VAL A 54 1.22 -9.79 -24.01
CA VAL A 54 2.17 -10.04 -25.09
C VAL A 54 2.83 -8.71 -25.45
N HIS A 55 4.15 -8.71 -25.49
CA HIS A 55 4.93 -7.54 -25.91
C HIS A 55 5.79 -7.89 -27.11
N GLY A 56 5.68 -7.10 -28.17
CA GLY A 56 6.45 -7.24 -29.39
C GLY A 56 7.06 -5.93 -29.84
N THR A 57 8.27 -5.95 -30.40
CA THR A 57 8.95 -4.78 -30.94
C THR A 57 9.43 -5.04 -32.37
N THR A 58 9.65 -3.97 -33.13
CA THR A 58 10.25 -4.05 -34.47
C THR A 58 11.70 -4.54 -34.47
N GLU A 59 12.36 -4.52 -33.31
CA GLU A 59 13.71 -5.04 -33.08
C GLU A 59 13.75 -6.57 -32.89
N GLY A 60 12.60 -7.24 -33.07
CA GLY A 60 12.50 -8.70 -33.03
C GLY A 60 12.20 -9.28 -31.63
N LEU A 61 11.92 -8.48 -30.61
CA LEU A 61 11.42 -8.99 -29.34
C LEU A 61 9.97 -9.45 -29.52
N LEU A 62 9.67 -10.66 -29.05
CA LEU A 62 8.32 -11.16 -28.86
C LEU A 62 8.28 -12.01 -27.60
N VAL A 63 7.64 -11.51 -26.57
CA VAL A 63 7.52 -12.15 -25.27
C VAL A 63 6.08 -12.20 -24.81
N SER A 64 5.72 -13.22 -24.04
CA SER A 64 4.40 -13.34 -23.42
C SER A 64 4.56 -13.69 -21.94
N GLN A 65 3.62 -13.21 -21.13
CA GLN A 65 3.60 -13.46 -19.70
C GLN A 65 2.15 -13.74 -19.27
N PRO A 66 1.81 -15.00 -19.03
CA PRO A 66 0.54 -15.34 -18.39
C PRO A 66 0.59 -14.95 -16.91
N THR A 67 -0.54 -14.53 -16.38
CA THR A 67 -0.68 -14.12 -14.97
C THR A 67 -2.06 -14.47 -14.44
N SER A 68 -2.15 -14.76 -13.14
CA SER A 68 -3.41 -14.89 -12.44
C SER A 68 -3.45 -14.02 -11.20
N ILE A 69 -4.66 -13.63 -10.79
CA ILE A 69 -4.94 -12.96 -9.51
C ILE A 69 -6.30 -13.45 -9.03
N HIS A 70 -6.34 -13.87 -7.77
CA HIS A 70 -7.54 -14.36 -7.11
C HIS A 70 -7.76 -13.58 -5.81
N GLY A 71 -8.98 -13.51 -5.34
CA GLY A 71 -9.26 -12.88 -4.07
C GLY A 71 -10.68 -13.02 -3.61
N MET A 72 -10.86 -12.71 -2.33
CA MET A 72 -12.14 -12.62 -1.66
C MET A 72 -12.18 -11.34 -0.81
N SER A 73 -13.36 -10.78 -0.64
CA SER A 73 -13.56 -9.62 0.22
C SER A 73 -14.92 -9.65 0.86
N CYS A 74 -15.06 -8.94 1.97
CA CYS A 74 -16.34 -8.72 2.66
C CYS A 74 -16.43 -7.28 3.13
N VAL A 75 -17.59 -6.66 2.93
CA VAL A 75 -17.89 -5.31 3.41
C VAL A 75 -19.05 -5.38 4.37
N LEU A 76 -18.87 -4.90 5.60
CA LEU A 76 -19.84 -4.98 6.66
C LEU A 76 -20.20 -3.60 7.20
N LEU A 77 -21.40 -3.54 7.78
CA LEU A 77 -21.92 -2.38 8.50
C LEU A 77 -22.24 -2.78 9.93
N ALA A 78 -21.76 -2.00 10.89
CA ALA A 78 -22.05 -2.16 12.31
C ALA A 78 -22.82 -0.97 12.84
N GLU A 79 -23.71 -1.21 13.82
CA GLU A 79 -24.47 -0.17 14.52
C GLU A 79 -24.41 -0.39 16.03
N HIS A 80 -24.25 0.72 16.76
CA HIS A 80 -24.38 0.72 18.21
C HIS A 80 -24.87 2.10 18.68
N GLY A 81 -26.10 2.16 19.19
CA GLY A 81 -26.79 3.43 19.45
C GLY A 81 -26.97 4.23 18.17
N ASP A 82 -26.48 5.46 18.15
CA ASP A 82 -26.54 6.34 16.98
C ASP A 82 -25.29 6.19 16.06
N SER A 83 -24.29 5.41 16.47
CA SER A 83 -23.09 5.18 15.69
C SER A 83 -23.31 4.13 14.62
N ARG A 84 -22.89 4.44 13.40
CA ARG A 84 -22.93 3.55 12.24
C ARG A 84 -21.59 3.60 11.55
N GLU A 85 -20.97 2.44 11.41
CA GLU A 85 -19.64 2.33 10.80
C GLU A 85 -19.63 1.27 9.72
N ARG A 86 -18.77 1.48 8.73
CA ARG A 86 -18.54 0.60 7.62
C ARG A 86 -17.05 0.28 7.53
N SER A 87 -16.72 -0.99 7.34
CA SER A 87 -15.35 -1.39 7.02
C SER A 87 -15.34 -2.65 6.17
N TYR A 88 -14.15 -3.09 5.80
CA TYR A 88 -13.97 -4.26 4.94
C TYR A 88 -12.68 -5.00 5.29
N ALA A 89 -12.65 -6.26 4.85
CA ALA A 89 -11.41 -7.02 4.74
C ALA A 89 -11.34 -7.72 3.39
N TYR A 90 -10.13 -8.07 2.98
CA TYR A 90 -9.90 -8.81 1.74
C TYR A 90 -8.65 -9.68 1.85
N THR A 91 -8.61 -10.69 1.01
CA THR A 91 -7.41 -11.46 0.70
C THR A 91 -7.17 -11.45 -0.80
N GLN A 92 -5.91 -11.48 -1.21
CA GLN A 92 -5.53 -11.48 -2.61
C GLN A 92 -4.19 -12.19 -2.78
N SER A 93 -4.09 -13.10 -3.75
CA SER A 93 -2.85 -13.74 -4.15
C SER A 93 -2.93 -14.19 -5.62
N ARG A 94 -1.76 -14.48 -6.21
CA ARG A 94 -1.69 -15.22 -7.49
C ARG A 94 -2.03 -16.70 -7.32
N ARG A 95 -1.83 -17.22 -6.13
CA ARG A 95 -2.03 -18.62 -5.77
C ARG A 95 -3.32 -18.76 -4.95
N PRO A 96 -4.28 -19.59 -5.40
CA PRO A 96 -5.53 -19.81 -4.66
C PRO A 96 -5.32 -20.39 -3.25
N ASP A 97 -4.29 -21.23 -3.08
CA ASP A 97 -3.93 -21.89 -1.83
C ASP A 97 -3.31 -20.94 -0.77
N GLU A 98 -2.94 -19.71 -1.16
CA GLU A 98 -2.46 -18.67 -0.26
C GLU A 98 -3.55 -17.69 0.19
N LEU A 99 -4.76 -17.81 -0.36
CA LEU A 99 -5.88 -16.99 0.07
C LEU A 99 -6.27 -17.32 1.52
N TRP A 100 -6.62 -16.32 2.27
CA TRP A 100 -7.26 -16.53 3.58
C TRP A 100 -8.55 -17.31 3.42
N SER A 101 -8.91 -18.08 4.45
CA SER A 101 -10.21 -18.75 4.44
C SER A 101 -11.38 -17.76 4.46
N PRO A 102 -12.56 -18.15 3.98
CA PRO A 102 -13.78 -17.33 4.10
C PRO A 102 -14.03 -16.85 5.53
N GLU A 103 -13.79 -17.72 6.52
CA GLU A 103 -13.92 -17.36 7.93
C GLU A 103 -12.96 -16.24 8.35
N MET A 104 -11.68 -16.32 7.95
CA MET A 104 -10.70 -15.28 8.28
C MET A 104 -11.09 -13.93 7.68
N VAL A 105 -11.50 -13.89 6.41
CA VAL A 105 -11.90 -12.64 5.75
C VAL A 105 -13.15 -12.05 6.39
N GLY A 106 -14.16 -12.88 6.66
CA GLY A 106 -15.41 -12.44 7.28
C GLY A 106 -15.20 -11.90 8.70
N ARG A 107 -14.46 -12.61 9.54
CA ARG A 107 -14.14 -12.19 10.91
C ARG A 107 -13.31 -10.92 10.96
N GLU A 108 -12.25 -10.83 10.15
CA GLU A 108 -11.43 -9.62 10.04
C GLU A 108 -12.25 -8.40 9.62
N ALA A 109 -13.19 -8.56 8.67
CA ALA A 109 -14.10 -7.50 8.27
C ALA A 109 -14.99 -7.05 9.45
N ALA A 110 -15.51 -8.00 10.23
CA ALA A 110 -16.34 -7.68 11.40
C ALA A 110 -15.54 -6.98 12.50
N GLU A 111 -14.36 -7.48 12.84
CA GLU A 111 -13.48 -6.88 13.84
C GLU A 111 -13.13 -5.44 13.48
N LYS A 112 -12.69 -5.19 12.23
CA LYS A 112 -12.39 -3.85 11.73
C LYS A 112 -13.61 -2.92 11.77
N THR A 113 -14.81 -3.43 11.45
CA THR A 113 -16.01 -2.62 11.42
C THR A 113 -16.44 -2.24 12.83
N VAL A 114 -16.48 -3.22 13.73
CA VAL A 114 -16.89 -3.03 15.14
C VAL A 114 -15.90 -2.14 15.91
N ALA A 115 -14.62 -2.27 15.65
CA ALA A 115 -13.60 -1.45 16.29
C ALA A 115 -13.75 0.05 16.01
N ARG A 116 -14.41 0.43 14.93
CA ARG A 116 -14.67 1.84 14.55
C ARG A 116 -15.88 2.46 15.23
N LEU A 117 -16.74 1.67 15.90
CA LEU A 117 -17.97 2.16 16.53
C LEU A 117 -17.70 3.17 17.65
N ASN A 118 -18.61 4.14 17.78
CA ASN A 118 -18.56 5.23 18.74
C ASN A 118 -17.28 6.09 18.64
N PRO A 119 -16.92 6.57 17.45
CA PRO A 119 -15.76 7.40 17.27
C PRO A 119 -15.88 8.69 18.09
N ARG A 120 -14.74 9.19 18.55
CA ARG A 120 -14.66 10.44 19.29
C ARG A 120 -13.89 11.48 18.48
N LYS A 121 -14.13 12.73 18.76
CA LYS A 121 -13.32 13.83 18.25
C LYS A 121 -12.01 13.90 19.02
N CYS A 122 -10.92 14.19 18.34
CA CYS A 122 -9.65 14.53 18.98
C CYS A 122 -9.39 16.04 18.89
N GLN A 123 -8.54 16.55 19.77
CA GLN A 123 -8.12 17.94 19.72
C GLN A 123 -7.17 18.17 18.54
N THR A 124 -7.25 19.37 17.95
CA THR A 124 -6.25 19.80 16.96
C THR A 124 -4.91 19.99 17.64
N ALA A 125 -3.91 19.20 17.21
CA ALA A 125 -2.57 19.22 17.79
C ALA A 125 -1.53 18.70 16.79
N GLU A 126 -0.27 19.07 17.00
CA GLU A 126 0.88 18.41 16.35
C GLU A 126 1.30 17.22 17.24
N VAL A 127 1.13 16.00 16.73
CA VAL A 127 1.33 14.76 17.47
C VAL A 127 1.99 13.68 16.60
N PRO A 128 2.56 12.62 17.19
CA PRO A 128 2.98 11.43 16.47
C PRO A 128 1.83 10.80 15.68
N VAL A 129 2.15 10.30 14.49
CA VAL A 129 1.18 9.61 13.61
C VAL A 129 1.78 8.32 13.08
N LEU A 130 1.06 7.22 13.28
CA LEU A 130 1.41 5.88 12.79
C LEU A 130 0.47 5.50 11.66
N PHE A 131 0.99 5.36 10.46
CA PHE A 131 0.25 4.83 9.30
C PHE A 131 0.39 3.32 9.27
N VAL A 132 -0.72 2.59 9.28
CA VAL A 132 -0.69 1.12 9.09
C VAL A 132 -0.23 0.76 7.67
N PRO A 133 0.22 -0.49 7.39
CA PRO A 133 0.79 -0.87 6.09
C PRO A 133 -0.06 -0.47 4.88
N GLU A 134 -1.38 -0.62 4.97
CA GLU A 134 -2.31 -0.26 3.90
C GLU A 134 -2.28 1.24 3.55
N THR A 135 -2.16 2.11 4.54
CA THR A 135 -2.09 3.57 4.35
C THR A 135 -0.67 4.05 4.09
N ALA A 136 0.33 3.44 4.73
CA ALA A 136 1.75 3.73 4.57
C ALA A 136 2.24 3.44 3.13
N SER A 137 1.73 2.39 2.47
CA SER A 137 2.04 2.09 1.06
C SER A 137 1.67 3.26 0.13
N GLY A 138 0.65 4.05 0.48
CA GLY A 138 0.26 5.26 -0.24
C GLY A 138 1.28 6.39 -0.14
N LEU A 139 2.00 6.50 0.98
CA LEU A 139 3.09 7.47 1.14
C LEU A 139 4.27 7.10 0.24
N LEU A 140 4.66 5.81 0.21
CA LEU A 140 5.69 5.31 -0.71
C LEU A 140 5.28 5.47 -2.17
N SER A 141 4.00 5.22 -2.52
CA SER A 141 3.48 5.48 -3.87
C SER A 141 3.64 6.96 -4.27
N SER A 142 3.41 7.88 -3.34
CA SER A 142 3.59 9.32 -3.57
C SER A 142 5.07 9.66 -3.76
N PHE A 143 5.96 9.07 -2.97
CA PHE A 143 7.41 9.22 -3.16
C PHE A 143 7.86 8.70 -4.53
N ILE A 144 7.45 7.48 -4.92
CA ILE A 144 7.75 6.90 -6.24
C ILE A 144 7.20 7.77 -7.37
N SER A 145 6.02 8.33 -7.21
CA SER A 145 5.45 9.27 -8.19
C SER A 145 6.28 10.54 -8.32
N ALA A 146 6.86 11.04 -7.23
CA ALA A 146 7.74 12.20 -7.24
C ALA A 146 9.08 11.93 -7.96
N ILE A 147 9.64 10.73 -7.85
CA ILE A 147 10.87 10.33 -8.55
C ILE A 147 10.62 9.70 -9.92
N SER A 148 9.38 9.65 -10.39
CA SER A 148 9.03 9.11 -11.71
C SER A 148 9.36 10.09 -12.82
N GLY A 149 9.92 9.57 -13.90
CA GLY A 149 10.35 10.37 -15.03
C GLY A 149 9.28 11.31 -15.58
N GLY A 150 8.01 10.90 -15.54
CA GLY A 150 6.88 11.74 -15.92
C GLY A 150 6.73 13.01 -15.09
N SER A 151 6.93 12.95 -13.79
CA SER A 151 6.91 14.11 -12.89
C SER A 151 8.16 14.96 -13.06
N LEU A 152 9.32 14.33 -13.26
CA LEU A 152 10.60 15.01 -13.38
C LEU A 152 10.70 15.85 -14.66
N TYR A 153 10.47 15.26 -15.85
CA TYR A 153 10.62 16.03 -17.10
C TYR A 153 9.55 17.13 -17.27
N ARG A 154 8.41 17.02 -16.60
CA ARG A 154 7.39 18.09 -16.51
C ARG A 154 7.68 19.12 -15.42
N GLN A 155 8.77 18.96 -14.68
CA GLN A 155 9.15 19.82 -13.55
C GLN A 155 8.04 19.93 -12.48
N SER A 156 7.33 18.83 -12.25
CA SER A 156 6.21 18.73 -11.30
C SER A 156 6.55 17.80 -10.12
N SER A 157 7.74 17.95 -9.56
CA SER A 157 8.21 17.15 -8.43
C SER A 157 9.08 17.98 -7.48
N TYR A 158 8.82 17.81 -6.18
CA TYR A 158 9.69 18.36 -5.12
C TYR A 158 11.05 17.65 -5.03
N LEU A 159 11.22 16.53 -5.75
CA LEU A 159 12.47 15.77 -5.82
C LEU A 159 13.25 15.99 -7.14
N LEU A 160 12.89 17.04 -7.88
CA LEU A 160 13.67 17.45 -9.06
C LEU A 160 15.10 17.79 -8.64
N ASP A 161 16.08 17.28 -9.39
CA ASP A 161 17.52 17.48 -9.17
C ASP A 161 18.05 17.04 -7.78
N ARG A 162 17.32 16.09 -7.12
CA ARG A 162 17.69 15.59 -5.79
C ARG A 162 18.48 14.27 -5.82
N LEU A 163 18.86 13.76 -7.00
CA LEU A 163 19.69 12.56 -7.10
C LEU A 163 21.02 12.77 -6.33
N GLY A 164 21.41 11.78 -5.54
CA GLY A 164 22.59 11.87 -4.66
C GLY A 164 22.38 12.68 -3.38
N THR A 165 21.17 13.18 -3.10
CA THR A 165 20.87 13.89 -1.85
C THR A 165 20.06 13.03 -0.89
N GLN A 166 20.13 13.35 0.40
CA GLN A 166 19.37 12.66 1.43
C GLN A 166 17.88 13.02 1.35
N VAL A 167 17.03 11.99 1.29
CA VAL A 167 15.56 12.09 1.18
C VAL A 167 14.84 11.26 2.25
N PHE A 168 15.57 10.38 2.95
CA PHE A 168 15.12 9.60 4.11
C PHE A 168 16.17 9.64 5.22
N PRO A 169 15.87 9.20 6.45
CA PRO A 169 16.88 8.92 7.47
C PRO A 169 17.93 7.91 6.96
N SER A 170 19.15 7.99 7.45
CA SER A 170 20.27 7.17 6.97
C SER A 170 20.12 5.66 7.20
N TRP A 171 19.19 5.24 8.05
CA TRP A 171 18.87 3.83 8.27
C TRP A 171 17.87 3.25 7.26
N VAL A 172 17.30 4.09 6.36
CA VAL A 172 16.32 3.66 5.36
C VAL A 172 17.02 3.32 4.04
N SER A 173 16.76 2.10 3.57
CA SER A 173 17.02 1.72 2.17
C SER A 173 15.74 1.21 1.53
N LEU A 174 15.46 1.64 0.30
CA LEU A 174 14.25 1.32 -0.44
C LEU A 174 14.62 0.71 -1.77
N SER A 175 14.25 -0.54 -1.98
CA SER A 175 14.58 -1.30 -3.18
C SER A 175 13.37 -2.03 -3.76
N GLU A 176 13.47 -2.38 -5.03
CA GLU A 176 12.53 -3.31 -5.67
C GLU A 176 13.23 -4.61 -6.07
N ASN A 177 12.46 -5.71 -6.06
CA ASN A 177 12.85 -6.95 -6.72
C ASN A 177 11.73 -7.45 -7.63
N PRO A 178 11.81 -7.22 -8.95
CA PRO A 178 10.78 -7.63 -9.91
C PRO A 178 10.78 -9.12 -10.22
N LEU A 179 11.75 -9.90 -9.71
CA LEU A 179 11.98 -11.28 -10.10
C LEU A 179 11.57 -12.30 -9.02
N ILE A 180 10.81 -11.88 -8.02
CA ILE A 180 10.31 -12.78 -6.98
C ILE A 180 9.21 -13.68 -7.56
N PRO A 181 9.34 -15.01 -7.51
CA PRO A 181 8.30 -15.92 -7.98
C PRO A 181 6.96 -15.65 -7.31
N SER A 182 5.89 -15.70 -8.08
CA SER A 182 4.49 -15.51 -7.66
C SER A 182 4.15 -14.20 -6.95
N ALA A 183 5.10 -13.27 -6.75
CA ALA A 183 4.80 -12.01 -6.07
C ALA A 183 3.94 -11.08 -6.93
N MET A 184 3.12 -10.25 -6.26
CA MET A 184 2.06 -9.46 -6.90
C MET A 184 2.57 -8.46 -7.94
N GLY A 185 3.74 -7.86 -7.72
CA GLY A 185 4.35 -6.89 -8.63
C GLY A 185 5.37 -7.47 -9.61
N SER A 186 5.61 -8.79 -9.61
CA SER A 186 6.67 -9.40 -10.44
C SER A 186 6.39 -9.32 -11.93
N SER A 187 7.43 -9.01 -12.69
CA SER A 187 7.43 -9.00 -14.15
C SER A 187 8.86 -9.12 -14.67
N ALA A 188 9.08 -9.97 -15.67
CA ALA A 188 10.40 -10.20 -16.25
C ALA A 188 10.85 -9.07 -17.21
N TYR A 189 9.93 -8.25 -17.67
CA TYR A 189 10.21 -7.11 -18.54
C TYR A 189 9.33 -5.91 -18.16
N ASP A 190 9.80 -4.73 -18.49
CA ASP A 190 9.07 -3.48 -18.29
C ASP A 190 8.17 -3.13 -19.50
N GLY A 191 7.47 -2.02 -19.44
CA GLY A 191 6.57 -1.57 -20.51
C GLY A 191 7.28 -1.21 -21.82
N ASP A 192 8.59 -1.02 -21.80
CA ASP A 192 9.43 -0.80 -22.99
C ASP A 192 10.04 -2.10 -23.54
N GLY A 193 9.78 -3.25 -22.89
CA GLY A 193 10.35 -4.56 -23.22
C GLY A 193 11.77 -4.77 -22.73
N LEU A 194 12.27 -3.92 -21.85
CA LEU A 194 13.57 -4.11 -21.22
C LEU A 194 13.49 -5.11 -20.07
N ALA A 195 14.52 -5.94 -19.91
CA ALA A 195 14.60 -6.86 -18.78
C ALA A 195 14.59 -6.09 -17.46
N THR A 196 13.69 -6.43 -16.56
CA THR A 196 13.65 -5.88 -15.20
C THR A 196 14.80 -6.43 -14.36
N ARG A 197 15.16 -5.72 -13.32
CA ARG A 197 16.24 -6.08 -12.42
C ARG A 197 16.00 -5.58 -11.01
N GLU A 198 16.61 -6.24 -10.05
CA GLU A 198 16.70 -5.72 -8.69
C GLU A 198 17.50 -4.42 -8.68
N GLN A 199 16.98 -3.40 -7.98
CA GLN A 199 17.64 -2.12 -7.83
C GLN A 199 17.17 -1.35 -6.59
N ALA A 200 18.03 -0.46 -6.09
CA ALA A 200 17.72 0.45 -5.02
C ALA A 200 17.37 1.84 -5.57
N PHE A 201 16.32 2.43 -5.03
CA PHE A 201 15.95 3.84 -5.27
C PHE A 201 16.49 4.74 -4.17
N VAL A 202 16.60 4.22 -2.95
CA VAL A 202 17.21 4.89 -1.81
C VAL A 202 18.19 3.94 -1.15
N THR A 203 19.40 4.42 -0.89
CA THR A 203 20.44 3.69 -0.17
C THR A 203 20.95 4.57 0.97
N ASP A 204 20.85 4.06 2.20
CA ASP A 204 21.26 4.77 3.42
C ASP A 204 20.68 6.21 3.49
N GLY A 205 19.40 6.33 3.16
CA GLY A 205 18.65 7.58 3.12
C GLY A 205 18.89 8.46 1.89
N VAL A 206 19.84 8.12 1.02
CA VAL A 206 20.21 8.91 -0.16
C VAL A 206 19.46 8.43 -1.40
N LEU A 207 18.87 9.36 -2.16
CA LEU A 207 18.23 9.05 -3.45
C LEU A 207 19.27 8.57 -4.46
N SER A 208 19.25 7.28 -4.78
CA SER A 208 20.25 6.61 -5.63
C SER A 208 19.81 6.51 -7.09
N SER A 209 18.49 6.47 -7.35
CA SER A 209 17.93 6.27 -8.69
C SER A 209 16.56 6.93 -8.84
N TYR A 210 16.26 7.34 -10.06
CA TYR A 210 14.91 7.68 -10.49
C TYR A 210 14.18 6.47 -11.09
N VAL A 211 12.88 6.58 -11.30
CA VAL A 211 12.01 5.59 -11.96
C VAL A 211 11.78 6.02 -13.40
N LEU A 212 12.57 5.50 -14.36
CA LEU A 212 12.64 5.98 -15.73
C LEU A 212 12.29 4.89 -16.76
N SER A 213 11.41 5.25 -17.72
CA SER A 213 11.26 4.56 -19.01
C SER A 213 12.30 5.06 -20.01
N LEU A 214 12.42 4.42 -21.18
CA LEU A 214 13.25 4.93 -22.29
C LEU A 214 12.84 6.36 -22.70
N TYR A 215 11.53 6.62 -22.79
CA TYR A 215 11.02 7.93 -23.15
C TYR A 215 11.43 9.01 -22.13
N SER A 216 11.15 8.77 -20.85
CA SER A 216 11.43 9.76 -19.83
C SER A 216 12.93 9.96 -19.59
N ALA A 217 13.72 8.90 -19.69
CA ALA A 217 15.18 8.96 -19.63
C ALA A 217 15.74 9.85 -20.73
N ASN A 218 15.30 9.63 -21.98
CA ASN A 218 15.70 10.46 -23.13
C ASN A 218 15.33 11.95 -22.92
N ARG A 219 14.12 12.23 -22.41
CA ARG A 219 13.67 13.60 -22.08
C ARG A 219 14.54 14.30 -21.03
N LEU A 220 15.12 13.53 -20.12
CA LEU A 220 15.96 14.03 -19.01
C LEU A 220 17.46 13.99 -19.32
N GLY A 221 17.88 13.43 -20.46
CA GLY A 221 19.29 13.21 -20.78
C GLY A 221 19.95 12.15 -19.88
N LEU A 222 19.19 11.18 -19.42
CA LEU A 222 19.59 10.09 -18.53
C LEU A 222 19.42 8.72 -19.22
N GLU A 223 19.86 7.66 -18.56
CA GLU A 223 19.62 6.28 -18.98
C GLU A 223 18.32 5.72 -18.36
N SER A 224 17.64 4.81 -19.08
CA SER A 224 16.48 4.09 -18.55
C SER A 224 16.88 3.26 -17.33
N THR A 225 16.02 3.26 -16.32
CA THR A 225 16.17 2.40 -15.14
C THR A 225 15.39 1.09 -15.27
N HIS A 226 14.81 0.80 -16.44
CA HIS A 226 13.98 -0.38 -16.73
C HIS A 226 12.68 -0.40 -15.91
N ASN A 227 12.09 0.78 -15.75
CA ASN A 227 10.87 0.97 -14.95
C ASN A 227 9.71 1.56 -15.77
N ALA A 228 9.65 1.29 -17.07
CA ALA A 228 8.44 1.62 -17.82
C ALA A 228 7.24 0.90 -17.19
N GLY A 229 6.23 1.70 -16.78
CA GLY A 229 5.08 1.19 -16.02
C GLY A 229 5.23 1.23 -14.49
N GLY A 230 6.35 1.72 -13.96
CA GLY A 230 6.57 1.93 -12.52
C GLY A 230 7.42 0.86 -11.84
N VAL A 231 7.40 0.88 -10.51
CA VAL A 231 8.17 -0.05 -9.65
C VAL A 231 7.47 -1.40 -9.49
N ARG A 232 8.25 -2.43 -9.10
CA ARG A 232 7.80 -3.81 -8.97
C ARG A 232 8.30 -4.44 -7.70
N ASN A 233 7.37 -4.91 -6.84
CA ASN A 233 7.70 -5.44 -5.52
C ASN A 233 8.68 -4.52 -4.77
N LEU A 234 8.24 -3.30 -4.53
CA LEU A 234 8.98 -2.33 -3.72
C LEU A 234 8.83 -2.69 -2.25
N PHE A 235 9.95 -2.74 -1.51
CA PHE A 235 9.96 -3.11 -0.10
C PHE A 235 10.59 -2.04 0.77
N LEU A 236 9.92 -1.75 1.89
CA LEU A 236 10.46 -1.05 3.04
C LEU A 236 10.00 -1.79 4.30
N LYS A 237 10.95 -2.39 5.02
CA LYS A 237 10.67 -3.16 6.24
C LYS A 237 11.57 -2.70 7.37
N GLY A 238 10.98 -2.58 8.56
CA GLY A 238 11.69 -2.38 9.82
C GLY A 238 11.61 -3.62 10.72
N ASP A 239 12.05 -3.47 11.95
CA ASP A 239 12.20 -4.57 12.90
C ASP A 239 11.13 -4.60 13.99
N ASN A 240 10.51 -3.46 14.30
CA ASN A 240 9.52 -3.34 15.37
C ASN A 240 8.16 -3.91 14.95
N ASP A 241 7.50 -4.63 15.83
CA ASP A 241 6.10 -4.98 15.60
C ASP A 241 5.16 -3.79 15.82
N PHE A 242 3.91 -3.91 15.36
CA PHE A 242 2.91 -2.85 15.47
C PHE A 242 2.68 -2.39 16.91
N GLN A 243 2.62 -3.32 17.87
CA GLN A 243 2.36 -2.98 19.27
C GLN A 243 3.52 -2.19 19.89
N THR A 244 4.74 -2.53 19.53
CA THR A 244 5.94 -1.78 19.93
C THR A 244 5.88 -0.35 19.40
N LEU A 245 5.52 -0.14 18.14
CA LEU A 245 5.37 1.19 17.55
C LEU A 245 4.27 2.02 18.23
N VAL A 246 3.13 1.41 18.57
CA VAL A 246 2.06 2.07 19.33
C VAL A 246 2.54 2.47 20.72
N SER A 247 3.29 1.59 21.40
CA SER A 247 3.86 1.87 22.71
C SER A 247 4.89 3.00 22.68
N GLU A 248 5.80 2.99 21.69
CA GLU A 248 6.81 4.04 21.50
C GLU A 248 6.20 5.40 21.16
N MET A 249 5.09 5.40 20.41
CA MET A 249 4.35 6.62 20.09
C MET A 249 3.81 7.32 21.35
N GLY A 250 3.44 6.59 22.37
CA GLY A 250 2.92 7.09 23.65
C GLY A 250 1.55 7.75 23.53
N GLN A 251 1.42 8.84 22.78
CA GLN A 251 0.16 9.53 22.45
C GLN A 251 0.17 10.00 20.99
N GLY A 252 -0.91 9.79 20.27
CA GLY A 252 -1.01 10.21 18.87
C GLY A 252 -2.15 9.52 18.12
N LEU A 253 -2.02 9.47 16.78
CA LEU A 253 -3.05 8.91 15.91
C LEU A 253 -2.50 7.73 15.11
N VAL A 254 -3.15 6.58 15.20
CA VAL A 254 -2.99 5.46 14.25
C VAL A 254 -3.95 5.70 13.10
N VAL A 255 -3.45 5.86 11.89
CA VAL A 255 -4.22 6.07 10.66
C VAL A 255 -4.46 4.75 9.96
N THR A 256 -5.72 4.29 9.93
CA THR A 256 -6.14 3.05 9.26
C THR A 256 -6.83 3.29 7.93
N GLU A 257 -7.31 4.50 7.68
CA GLU A 257 -7.98 4.88 6.44
C GLU A 257 -7.64 6.33 6.06
N LEU A 258 -7.48 6.55 4.76
CA LEU A 258 -7.24 7.89 4.18
C LEU A 258 -8.31 8.21 3.16
N MET A 259 -8.81 9.44 3.20
CA MET A 259 -9.84 9.94 2.31
C MET A 259 -9.34 11.14 1.49
N GLY A 260 -9.91 11.28 0.30
CA GLY A 260 -9.63 12.41 -0.59
C GLY A 260 -8.25 12.32 -1.27
N GLN A 261 -7.97 13.34 -2.07
CA GLN A 261 -6.75 13.52 -2.85
C GLN A 261 -6.04 14.78 -2.33
N GLY A 262 -5.05 14.62 -1.48
CA GLY A 262 -4.43 15.77 -0.78
C GLY A 262 -2.91 15.71 -0.82
N VAL A 263 -2.32 15.29 -1.96
CA VAL A 263 -0.88 15.26 -2.16
C VAL A 263 -0.51 16.17 -3.33
N ASN A 264 0.29 17.19 -3.07
CA ASN A 264 0.85 18.06 -4.10
C ASN A 264 2.31 17.67 -4.35
N LEU A 265 2.57 16.95 -5.44
CA LEU A 265 3.92 16.50 -5.78
C LEU A 265 4.87 17.65 -6.18
N VAL A 266 4.37 18.82 -6.54
CA VAL A 266 5.23 19.97 -6.94
C VAL A 266 6.05 20.48 -5.77
N ASN A 267 5.42 20.61 -4.60
CA ASN A 267 6.02 21.17 -3.39
C ASN A 267 6.06 20.22 -2.19
N GLY A 268 5.49 19.01 -2.34
CA GLY A 268 5.46 18.01 -1.28
C GLY A 268 4.33 18.18 -0.26
N ASP A 269 3.44 19.16 -0.39
CA ASP A 269 2.37 19.35 0.58
C ASP A 269 1.44 18.14 0.65
N TYR A 270 1.16 17.72 1.88
CA TYR A 270 0.33 16.57 2.22
C TYR A 270 -0.80 17.01 3.17
N SER A 271 -2.04 16.80 2.76
CA SER A 271 -3.20 17.07 3.61
C SER A 271 -4.35 16.15 3.21
N ARG A 272 -4.69 15.18 4.05
CA ARG A 272 -5.72 14.17 3.75
C ARG A 272 -6.68 13.99 4.91
N GLY A 273 -7.94 13.74 4.59
CA GLY A 273 -8.88 13.18 5.54
C GLY A 273 -8.41 11.81 6.03
N ALA A 274 -8.60 11.54 7.30
CA ALA A 274 -8.17 10.30 7.93
C ALA A 274 -9.19 9.79 8.94
N SER A 275 -9.18 8.47 9.13
CA SER A 275 -9.84 7.76 10.22
C SER A 275 -8.89 6.74 10.82
N GLY A 276 -9.09 6.41 12.09
CA GLY A 276 -8.23 5.47 12.77
C GLY A 276 -8.47 5.44 14.27
N PHE A 277 -7.40 5.36 15.05
CA PHE A 277 -7.49 5.22 16.49
C PHE A 277 -6.58 6.21 17.22
N TRP A 278 -7.10 6.84 18.23
CA TRP A 278 -6.32 7.64 19.14
C TRP A 278 -5.58 6.75 20.13
N VAL A 279 -4.33 7.06 20.38
CA VAL A 279 -3.45 6.37 21.33
C VAL A 279 -3.24 7.25 22.54
N GLU A 280 -3.34 6.65 23.73
CA GLU A 280 -3.01 7.26 25.01
C GLU A 280 -2.18 6.29 25.85
N ASN A 281 -1.10 6.78 26.43
CA ASN A 281 -0.19 5.96 27.25
C ASN A 281 0.36 4.70 26.54
N GLY A 282 0.55 4.78 25.22
CA GLY A 282 1.06 3.67 24.42
C GLY A 282 0.06 2.56 24.11
N GLU A 283 -1.23 2.82 24.29
CA GLU A 283 -2.32 1.88 24.02
C GLU A 283 -3.42 2.54 23.17
N ILE A 284 -4.09 1.75 22.31
CA ILE A 284 -5.25 2.22 21.55
C ILE A 284 -6.39 2.51 22.51
N ALA A 285 -6.86 3.77 22.55
CA ALA A 285 -7.85 4.25 23.51
C ALA A 285 -9.26 4.31 22.92
N TYR A 286 -9.44 4.88 21.74
CA TYR A 286 -10.75 5.02 21.09
C TYR A 286 -10.62 5.30 19.59
N PRO A 287 -11.66 4.93 18.79
CA PRO A 287 -11.67 5.26 17.36
C PRO A 287 -11.89 6.76 17.14
N VAL A 288 -11.31 7.25 16.04
CA VAL A 288 -11.41 8.63 15.56
C VAL A 288 -11.75 8.63 14.09
N HIS A 289 -12.68 9.49 13.66
CA HIS A 289 -12.99 9.66 12.25
C HIS A 289 -13.07 11.15 11.86
N GLU A 290 -13.08 11.40 10.54
CA GLU A 290 -13.26 12.76 9.96
C GLU A 290 -12.24 13.78 10.49
N VAL A 291 -11.00 13.34 10.71
CA VAL A 291 -9.88 14.23 11.00
C VAL A 291 -9.06 14.52 9.75
N THR A 292 -8.29 15.59 9.78
CA THR A 292 -7.29 15.85 8.72
C THR A 292 -5.90 15.63 9.27
N VAL A 293 -5.08 14.86 8.56
CA VAL A 293 -3.65 14.75 8.81
C VAL A 293 -2.89 15.55 7.77
N ALA A 294 -2.00 16.45 8.21
CA ALA A 294 -1.30 17.35 7.33
C ALA A 294 0.18 17.50 7.71
N SER A 295 1.03 17.60 6.70
CA SER A 295 2.47 17.87 6.79
C SER A 295 3.03 18.16 5.39
N ASN A 296 4.33 17.94 5.18
CA ASN A 296 4.98 17.99 3.89
C ASN A 296 5.81 16.71 3.68
N LEU A 297 5.69 16.06 2.53
CA LEU A 297 6.31 14.76 2.23
C LEU A 297 7.84 14.78 2.36
N ASP A 298 8.52 15.87 1.92
CA ASP A 298 9.98 15.97 2.04
C ASP A 298 10.39 15.96 3.53
N ARG A 299 9.66 16.71 4.36
CA ARG A 299 9.88 16.73 5.80
C ARG A 299 9.53 15.39 6.46
N MET A 300 8.33 14.85 6.17
CA MET A 300 7.86 13.59 6.73
C MET A 300 8.86 12.46 6.50
N LEU A 301 9.22 12.23 5.24
CA LEU A 301 10.06 11.09 4.86
C LEU A 301 11.52 11.28 5.27
N LYS A 302 12.02 12.51 5.29
CA LYS A 302 13.43 12.79 5.58
C LYS A 302 13.74 13.03 7.06
N GLN A 303 12.83 13.68 7.79
CA GLN A 303 13.08 14.17 9.14
C GLN A 303 12.20 13.51 10.19
N ASP A 304 10.88 13.40 9.90
CA ASP A 304 9.89 13.00 10.89
C ASP A 304 9.66 11.47 10.92
N LEU A 305 10.14 10.69 9.94
CA LEU A 305 10.07 9.24 9.95
C LEU A 305 11.05 8.68 10.99
N ILE A 306 10.53 8.10 12.08
CA ILE A 306 11.34 7.61 13.20
C ILE A 306 11.39 6.09 13.29
N ALA A 307 10.40 5.38 12.77
CA ALA A 307 10.41 3.92 12.74
C ALA A 307 9.55 3.35 11.61
N VAL A 308 9.86 2.13 11.19
CA VAL A 308 9.08 1.31 10.26
C VAL A 308 8.85 -0.05 10.88
N GLY A 309 7.66 -0.58 10.72
CA GLY A 309 7.25 -1.87 11.29
C GLY A 309 7.73 -3.08 10.50
N SER A 310 7.62 -4.24 11.14
CA SER A 310 7.82 -5.56 10.52
C SER A 310 6.51 -6.18 9.98
N ASP A 311 5.38 -5.54 10.24
CA ASP A 311 4.01 -5.92 9.89
C ASP A 311 3.66 -5.64 8.42
N ILE A 312 4.41 -6.23 7.49
CA ILE A 312 4.27 -5.99 6.05
C ILE A 312 3.00 -6.64 5.45
N ASP A 313 2.39 -5.98 4.47
CA ASP A 313 1.28 -6.50 3.67
C ASP A 313 1.76 -6.94 2.28
N LEU A 314 1.91 -8.25 2.07
CA LEU A 314 2.39 -8.85 0.82
C LEU A 314 1.33 -8.91 -0.31
N ARG A 315 0.10 -8.53 -0.04
CA ARG A 315 -0.98 -8.53 -1.04
C ARG A 315 -0.82 -7.42 -2.09
N ARG A 316 0.24 -6.60 -2.01
CA ARG A 316 0.48 -5.42 -2.85
C ARG A 316 1.87 -5.46 -3.51
N SER A 317 2.04 -4.67 -4.56
CA SER A 317 3.34 -4.47 -5.22
C SER A 317 4.23 -3.43 -4.55
N ILE A 318 3.66 -2.54 -3.74
CA ILE A 318 4.37 -1.62 -2.85
C ILE A 318 4.06 -2.04 -1.43
N THR A 319 5.06 -2.56 -0.76
CA THR A 319 4.96 -3.24 0.52
C THR A 319 5.81 -2.51 1.56
N THR A 320 5.18 -2.14 2.67
CA THR A 320 5.88 -1.56 3.83
C THR A 320 5.23 -2.06 5.11
N GLY A 321 5.98 -2.06 6.21
CA GLY A 321 5.40 -2.11 7.54
C GLY A 321 4.74 -0.78 7.91
N SER A 322 4.11 -0.73 9.06
CA SER A 322 3.58 0.51 9.62
C SER A 322 4.68 1.57 9.70
N MET A 323 4.37 2.83 9.35
CA MET A 323 5.34 3.94 9.37
C MET A 323 4.98 4.93 10.47
N LEU A 324 5.90 5.11 11.43
CA LEU A 324 5.75 6.04 12.54
C LEU A 324 6.47 7.35 12.25
N PHE A 325 5.73 8.44 12.28
CA PHE A 325 6.23 9.81 12.16
C PHE A 325 6.21 10.50 13.52
N GLU A 326 7.30 11.19 13.88
CA GLU A 326 7.45 11.89 15.15
C GLU A 326 6.36 12.92 15.38
N LYS A 327 5.95 13.63 14.31
CA LYS A 327 4.92 14.65 14.38
C LYS A 327 4.27 14.96 13.03
N MET A 328 2.97 15.14 13.10
CA MET A 328 2.15 15.70 12.03
C MET A 328 1.04 16.54 12.66
N MET A 329 0.51 17.49 11.90
CA MET A 329 -0.70 18.20 12.32
C MET A 329 -1.91 17.27 12.16
N VAL A 330 -2.59 17.00 13.24
CA VAL A 330 -3.89 16.34 13.27
C VAL A 330 -4.93 17.39 13.59
N ALA A 331 -5.78 17.72 12.63
CA ALA A 331 -6.88 18.67 12.83
C ALA A 331 -8.17 17.87 13.10
N GLY A 332 -8.56 17.85 14.38
CA GLY A 332 -9.88 17.41 14.82
C GLY A 332 -10.89 18.55 14.75
N SER A 333 -12.16 18.25 14.69
CA SER A 333 -13.26 19.23 14.67
C SER A 333 -13.97 19.31 16.00
#